data_e2310b793054929060ad1737b74b6944
#
_entry.id   e2310b793054929060ad1737b74b6944
#
_cell.length_a   1.000
_cell.length_b   1.000
_cell.length_c   1.000
_cell.angle_alpha   90.00
_cell.angle_beta   90.00
_cell.angle_gamma   90.00
#
_symmetry.space_group_name_H-M   'P 1'
#
loop_
_entity.id
_entity.type
_entity.pdbx_description
1 polymer ?
#
loop_
_entity_poly.entity_id
_entity_poly.type
_entity_poly.pdbx_seq_one_letter_code
_entity_poly.pdbx_strand_id
1 'polypeptide(L)'
;MRFPGRLYLLFTPESCRRDPWQTLELAIAGGVDLVQWRKKGDDRAGFERCRTICREHNVPLIVNDDVMLAVRGRAAGGHVGQTDMPVPAARKLLVDRWLGVSTHDGKQIADAAREGADYIGFGPCHPTATKGYEHGKSPADIEAAVATAAQHRLPLFAIGGINPDNLPSLRLLGVDRIAVSSHVLSAEDPKAAAAALRAFL
;
A
#
# COMPACT_ATOMS: atom_id res chain seq x y z
N MET A 1 16.15 1.52 -10.04
CA MET A 1 15.37 0.25 -10.09
C MET A 1 13.91 0.63 -10.22
N ARG A 2 13.14 0.02 -11.13
CA ARG A 2 11.70 0.34 -11.26
C ARG A 2 10.97 -0.30 -10.07
N PHE A 3 10.17 0.50 -9.31
CA PHE A 3 9.37 -0.02 -8.20
C PHE A 3 8.38 -1.08 -8.71
N PRO A 4 8.35 -2.28 -8.10
CA PRO A 4 7.48 -3.36 -8.56
C PRO A 4 6.05 -3.14 -8.13
N GLY A 5 5.15 -3.91 -8.75
CA GLY A 5 3.79 -4.09 -8.28
C GLY A 5 2.79 -3.03 -8.73
N ARG A 6 1.54 -3.47 -8.81
CA ARG A 6 0.37 -2.64 -9.16
C ARG A 6 -0.79 -2.88 -8.20
N LEU A 7 -0.86 -4.05 -7.56
CA LEU A 7 -1.87 -4.41 -6.57
C LEU A 7 -1.21 -4.61 -5.20
N TYR A 8 -1.32 -3.61 -4.35
CA TYR A 8 -0.70 -3.53 -3.03
C TYR A 8 -1.71 -3.90 -1.95
N LEU A 9 -1.48 -4.99 -1.21
CA LEU A 9 -2.32 -5.40 -0.09
C LEU A 9 -1.79 -4.80 1.22
N LEU A 10 -2.63 -4.02 1.90
CA LEU A 10 -2.38 -3.56 3.26
C LEU A 10 -2.90 -4.63 4.23
N PHE A 11 -2.01 -5.53 4.61
CA PHE A 11 -2.35 -6.70 5.40
C PHE A 11 -2.42 -6.36 6.89
N THR A 12 -3.63 -6.44 7.44
CA THR A 12 -3.94 -6.29 8.86
C THR A 12 -4.62 -7.59 9.30
N PRO A 13 -3.93 -8.49 10.04
CA PRO A 13 -4.48 -9.81 10.39
C PRO A 13 -5.86 -9.77 11.05
N GLU A 14 -6.08 -8.78 11.92
CA GLU A 14 -7.34 -8.59 12.65
C GLU A 14 -8.52 -8.18 11.75
N SER A 15 -8.25 -7.71 10.55
CA SER A 15 -9.27 -7.33 9.58
C SER A 15 -9.69 -8.47 8.66
N CYS A 16 -9.06 -9.63 8.79
CA CYS A 16 -9.39 -10.79 7.98
C CYS A 16 -10.68 -11.45 8.49
N ARG A 17 -11.59 -11.78 7.55
CA ARG A 17 -12.83 -12.51 7.87
C ARG A 17 -12.56 -13.97 8.26
N ARG A 18 -11.47 -14.55 7.74
CA ARG A 18 -11.05 -15.93 7.92
C ARG A 18 -9.67 -15.99 8.57
N ASP A 19 -9.05 -17.16 8.59
CA ASP A 19 -7.65 -17.28 8.99
C ASP A 19 -6.79 -16.28 8.20
N PRO A 20 -6.05 -15.39 8.87
CA PRO A 20 -5.32 -14.32 8.21
C PRO A 20 -4.22 -14.84 7.29
N TRP A 21 -3.60 -15.96 7.62
CA TRP A 21 -2.49 -16.49 6.85
C TRP A 21 -2.96 -17.13 5.55
N GLN A 22 -4.05 -17.90 5.63
CA GLN A 22 -4.73 -18.42 4.44
C GLN A 22 -5.26 -17.27 3.57
N THR A 23 -5.80 -16.21 4.19
CA THR A 23 -6.25 -15.00 3.47
C THR A 23 -5.11 -14.36 2.70
N LEU A 24 -3.92 -14.24 3.30
CA LEU A 24 -2.73 -13.67 2.66
C LEU A 24 -2.30 -14.52 1.46
N GLU A 25 -2.18 -15.84 1.62
CA GLU A 25 -1.81 -16.77 0.54
C GLU A 25 -2.81 -16.71 -0.62
N LEU A 26 -4.12 -16.73 -0.32
CA LEU A 26 -5.18 -16.61 -1.33
C LEU A 26 -5.14 -15.26 -2.06
N ALA A 27 -4.90 -14.16 -1.35
CA ALA A 27 -4.78 -12.84 -1.96
C ALA A 27 -3.58 -12.77 -2.92
N ILE A 28 -2.44 -13.32 -2.53
CA ILE A 28 -1.26 -13.43 -3.39
C ILE A 28 -1.55 -14.29 -4.61
N ALA A 29 -2.21 -15.44 -4.44
CA ALA A 29 -2.62 -16.30 -5.54
C ALA A 29 -3.66 -15.62 -6.47
N GLY A 30 -4.36 -14.59 -5.99
CA GLY A 30 -5.26 -13.73 -6.76
C GLY A 30 -4.57 -12.58 -7.49
N GLY A 31 -3.24 -12.42 -7.35
CA GLY A 31 -2.47 -11.44 -8.09
C GLY A 31 -2.01 -10.22 -7.29
N VAL A 32 -2.10 -10.25 -5.96
CA VAL A 32 -1.38 -9.29 -5.10
C VAL A 32 0.12 -9.44 -5.35
N ASP A 33 0.77 -8.35 -5.67
CA ASP A 33 2.19 -8.30 -6.05
C ASP A 33 3.06 -7.41 -5.14
N LEU A 34 2.46 -6.84 -4.10
CA LEU A 34 3.12 -6.13 -3.01
C LEU A 34 2.29 -6.29 -1.73
N VAL A 35 2.93 -6.54 -0.60
CA VAL A 35 2.26 -6.69 0.71
C VAL A 35 2.83 -5.68 1.70
N GLN A 36 1.97 -5.05 2.51
CA GLN A 36 2.36 -4.24 3.65
C GLN A 36 1.92 -4.91 4.94
N TRP A 37 2.86 -5.22 5.80
CA TRP A 37 2.57 -5.55 7.18
C TRP A 37 2.08 -4.32 7.92
N ARG A 38 0.81 -4.32 8.32
CA ARG A 38 0.15 -3.19 8.95
C ARG A 38 -0.52 -3.63 10.26
N LYS A 39 0.26 -3.63 11.33
CA LYS A 39 -0.21 -3.95 12.67
C LYS A 39 0.30 -2.93 13.68
N LYS A 40 -0.56 -2.52 14.60
CA LYS A 40 -0.15 -1.74 15.77
C LYS A 40 0.31 -2.68 16.89
N GLY A 41 1.37 -2.28 17.60
CA GLY A 41 1.95 -3.08 18.68
C GLY A 41 2.97 -4.12 18.21
N ASP A 42 3.63 -4.75 19.19
CA ASP A 42 4.67 -5.76 18.93
C ASP A 42 4.02 -7.13 18.67
N ASP A 43 4.10 -7.60 17.42
CA ASP A 43 3.71 -8.94 17.01
C ASP A 43 4.79 -9.53 16.10
N ARG A 44 5.90 -9.88 16.71
CA ARG A 44 7.05 -10.46 15.98
C ARG A 44 6.73 -11.80 15.35
N ALA A 45 5.96 -12.64 16.00
CA ALA A 45 5.58 -13.95 15.47
C ALA A 45 4.71 -13.81 14.21
N GLY A 46 3.72 -12.93 14.24
CA GLY A 46 2.89 -12.61 13.08
C GLY A 46 3.70 -11.99 11.94
N PHE A 47 4.58 -11.03 12.25
CA PHE A 47 5.48 -10.44 11.24
C PHE A 47 6.35 -11.51 10.56
N GLU A 48 7.00 -12.40 11.32
CA GLU A 48 7.85 -13.46 10.76
C GLU A 48 7.06 -14.43 9.89
N ARG A 49 5.82 -14.76 10.28
CA ARG A 49 4.93 -15.60 9.47
C ARG A 49 4.53 -14.90 8.17
N CYS A 50 4.13 -13.63 8.24
CA CYS A 50 3.86 -12.82 7.03
C CYS A 50 5.08 -12.77 6.11
N ARG A 51 6.26 -12.50 6.68
CA ARG A 51 7.53 -12.44 5.93
C ARG A 51 7.86 -13.77 5.25
N THR A 52 7.62 -14.88 5.93
CA THR A 52 7.86 -16.23 5.38
C THR A 52 6.97 -16.49 4.18
N ILE A 53 5.66 -16.24 4.31
CA ILE A 53 4.70 -16.39 3.21
C ILE A 53 5.09 -15.49 2.02
N CYS A 54 5.36 -14.22 2.26
CA CYS A 54 5.76 -13.30 1.19
C CYS A 54 7.03 -13.76 0.46
N ARG A 55 8.02 -14.27 1.19
CA ARG A 55 9.26 -14.81 0.61
C ARG A 55 9.02 -16.07 -0.22
N GLU A 56 8.20 -16.99 0.25
CA GLU A 56 7.88 -18.24 -0.46
C GLU A 56 7.17 -17.98 -1.79
N HIS A 57 6.38 -16.92 -1.85
CA HIS A 57 5.69 -16.49 -3.05
C HIS A 57 6.43 -15.42 -3.87
N ASN A 58 7.66 -15.03 -3.47
CA ASN A 58 8.45 -13.98 -4.11
C ASN A 58 7.72 -12.61 -4.19
N VAL A 59 6.88 -12.30 -3.21
CA VAL A 59 6.19 -11.02 -3.08
C VAL A 59 6.94 -10.12 -2.10
N PRO A 60 7.31 -8.89 -2.49
CA PRO A 60 7.98 -7.97 -1.58
C PRO A 60 7.10 -7.61 -0.37
N LEU A 61 7.72 -7.52 0.81
CA LEU A 61 7.07 -7.10 2.05
C LEU A 61 7.57 -5.71 2.48
N ILE A 62 6.64 -4.81 2.71
CA ILE A 62 6.85 -3.47 3.28
C ILE A 62 6.35 -3.47 4.73
N VAL A 63 6.99 -2.74 5.62
CA VAL A 63 6.52 -2.55 7.00
C VAL A 63 5.93 -1.15 7.16
N ASN A 64 4.73 -1.07 7.71
CA ASN A 64 4.06 0.19 8.00
C ASN A 64 4.57 0.80 9.32
N ASP A 65 4.87 2.09 9.34
CA ASP A 65 5.26 2.95 10.46
C ASP A 65 6.58 2.55 11.15
N ASP A 66 6.81 1.26 11.44
CA ASP A 66 8.01 0.79 12.15
C ASP A 66 9.18 0.54 11.18
N VAL A 67 9.93 1.62 10.90
CA VAL A 67 11.13 1.57 10.07
C VAL A 67 12.21 0.64 10.66
N MET A 68 12.31 0.55 11.99
CA MET A 68 13.29 -0.31 12.64
C MET A 68 12.95 -1.80 12.46
N LEU A 69 11.66 -2.15 12.50
CA LEU A 69 11.20 -3.50 12.16
C LEU A 69 11.50 -3.83 10.70
N ALA A 70 11.30 -2.88 9.78
CA ALA A 70 11.64 -3.06 8.36
C ALA A 70 13.13 -3.41 8.17
N VAL A 71 14.02 -2.71 8.87
CA VAL A 71 15.48 -2.94 8.80
C VAL A 71 15.86 -4.28 9.45
N ARG A 72 15.45 -4.50 10.71
CA ARG A 72 15.79 -5.72 11.47
C ARG A 72 15.20 -6.99 10.87
N GLY A 73 13.96 -6.89 10.39
CA GLY A 73 13.24 -7.98 9.73
C GLY A 73 13.65 -8.22 8.28
N ARG A 74 14.59 -7.42 7.75
CA ARG A 74 15.04 -7.52 6.35
C ARG A 74 13.88 -7.47 5.35
N ALA A 75 12.86 -6.64 5.65
CA ALA A 75 11.78 -6.37 4.71
C ALA A 75 12.31 -5.62 3.46
N ALA A 76 11.55 -5.63 2.38
CA ALA A 76 11.90 -4.92 1.16
C ALA A 76 11.89 -3.39 1.33
N GLY A 77 11.14 -2.89 2.32
CA GLY A 77 11.08 -1.47 2.60
C GLY A 77 10.22 -1.13 3.81
N GLY A 78 10.05 0.17 4.04
CA GLY A 78 9.15 0.76 5.03
C GLY A 78 8.18 1.74 4.39
N HIS A 79 7.08 2.03 5.07
CA HIS A 79 6.10 3.04 4.68
C HIS A 79 5.77 3.91 5.88
N VAL A 80 5.83 5.23 5.72
CA VAL A 80 5.55 6.19 6.78
C VAL A 80 4.43 7.15 6.39
N GLY A 81 3.63 7.57 7.38
CA GLY A 81 2.64 8.64 7.25
C GLY A 81 3.19 10.00 7.66
N GLN A 82 2.31 11.00 7.62
CA GLN A 82 2.66 12.40 7.88
C GLN A 82 3.03 12.70 9.35
N THR A 83 2.61 11.84 10.27
CA THR A 83 2.84 11.99 11.73
C THR A 83 3.82 10.97 12.29
N ASP A 84 4.38 10.11 11.42
CA ASP A 84 5.33 9.07 11.79
C ASP A 84 6.79 9.61 11.74
N MET A 85 7.74 8.70 11.59
CA MET A 85 9.15 9.09 11.45
C MET A 85 9.32 10.00 10.22
N PRO A 86 9.98 11.17 10.36
CA PRO A 86 10.25 12.05 9.22
C PRO A 86 10.97 11.34 8.07
N VAL A 87 10.53 11.62 6.83
CA VAL A 87 11.04 10.96 5.61
C VAL A 87 12.57 10.97 5.51
N PRO A 88 13.29 12.09 5.79
CA PRO A 88 14.75 12.08 5.74
C PRO A 88 15.41 11.16 6.78
N ALA A 89 14.76 10.98 7.95
CA ALA A 89 15.25 10.06 8.98
C ALA A 89 15.01 8.61 8.59
N ALA A 90 13.82 8.29 8.07
CA ALA A 90 13.47 6.98 7.55
C ALA A 90 14.40 6.57 6.39
N ARG A 91 14.70 7.51 5.46
CA ARG A 91 15.62 7.29 4.34
C ARG A 91 17.03 6.90 4.81
N LYS A 92 17.56 7.56 5.84
CA LYS A 92 18.87 7.22 6.41
C LYS A 92 18.95 5.81 6.97
N LEU A 93 17.84 5.30 7.52
CA LEU A 93 17.79 3.95 8.08
C LEU A 93 17.55 2.88 7.01
N LEU A 94 16.73 3.19 5.99
CA LEU A 94 16.37 2.24 4.94
C LEU A 94 17.44 2.11 3.84
N VAL A 95 18.37 3.05 3.73
CA VAL A 95 19.49 3.06 2.75
C VAL A 95 19.06 2.57 1.36
N ASP A 96 19.25 1.29 1.04
CA ASP A 96 18.97 0.67 -0.25
C ASP A 96 17.57 -0.01 -0.30
N ARG A 97 16.72 0.20 0.71
CA ARG A 97 15.36 -0.35 0.79
C ARG A 97 14.33 0.67 0.33
N TRP A 98 13.19 0.21 -0.11
CA TRP A 98 12.13 1.11 -0.54
C TRP A 98 11.52 1.89 0.63
N LEU A 99 11.27 3.16 0.39
CA LEU A 99 10.58 4.06 1.31
C LEU A 99 9.31 4.58 0.64
N GLY A 100 8.16 4.18 1.18
CA GLY A 100 6.86 4.71 0.82
C GLY A 100 6.41 5.83 1.75
N VAL A 101 5.64 6.78 1.23
CA VAL A 101 5.09 7.89 2.01
C VAL A 101 3.60 8.05 1.72
N SER A 102 2.78 8.14 2.78
CA SER A 102 1.36 8.51 2.65
C SER A 102 1.24 9.99 2.33
N THR A 103 0.44 10.35 1.32
CA THR A 103 0.22 11.73 0.87
C THR A 103 -1.25 12.01 0.65
N HIS A 104 -1.65 13.28 0.78
CA HIS A 104 -3.04 13.72 0.68
C HIS A 104 -3.25 14.91 -0.26
N ASP A 105 -2.16 15.53 -0.74
CA ASP A 105 -2.16 16.66 -1.67
C ASP A 105 -0.86 16.74 -2.48
N GLY A 106 -0.84 17.63 -3.48
CA GLY A 106 0.30 17.80 -4.37
C GLY A 106 1.57 18.31 -3.66
N LYS A 107 1.43 19.12 -2.60
CA LYS A 107 2.57 19.60 -1.82
C LYS A 107 3.26 18.44 -1.10
N GLN A 108 2.50 17.59 -0.45
CA GLN A 108 3.04 16.39 0.23
C GLN A 108 3.71 15.42 -0.76
N ILE A 109 3.19 15.31 -2.00
CA ILE A 109 3.82 14.52 -3.07
C ILE A 109 5.19 15.10 -3.44
N ALA A 110 5.28 16.41 -3.68
CA ALA A 110 6.52 17.09 -4.01
C ALA A 110 7.56 17.02 -2.87
N ASP A 111 7.10 17.19 -1.63
CA ASP A 111 7.95 17.06 -0.44
C ASP A 111 8.48 15.64 -0.29
N ALA A 112 7.65 14.61 -0.42
CA ALA A 112 8.05 13.21 -0.39
C ALA A 112 9.12 12.88 -1.44
N ALA A 113 8.95 13.38 -2.67
CA ALA A 113 9.93 13.22 -3.75
C ALA A 113 11.28 13.85 -3.40
N ARG A 114 11.27 15.10 -2.91
CA ARG A 114 12.47 15.83 -2.53
C ARG A 114 13.21 15.15 -1.38
N GLU A 115 12.47 14.53 -0.46
CA GLU A 115 13.00 13.89 0.73
C GLU A 115 13.43 12.44 0.54
N GLY A 116 13.25 11.89 -0.66
CA GLY A 116 13.80 10.59 -1.07
C GLY A 116 12.84 9.41 -0.94
N ALA A 117 11.52 9.64 -1.07
CA ALA A 117 10.55 8.56 -1.23
C ALA A 117 10.75 7.83 -2.57
N ASP A 118 10.55 6.51 -2.56
CA ASP A 118 10.59 5.66 -3.77
C ASP A 118 9.20 5.49 -4.38
N TYR A 119 8.13 5.67 -3.60
CA TYR A 119 6.74 5.62 -4.02
C TYR A 119 5.85 6.34 -3.00
N ILE A 120 4.63 6.62 -3.39
CA ILE A 120 3.64 7.26 -2.52
C ILE A 120 2.31 6.49 -2.49
N GLY A 121 1.61 6.59 -1.35
CA GLY A 121 0.20 6.28 -1.23
C GLY A 121 -0.59 7.59 -1.27
N PHE A 122 -1.62 7.68 -2.11
CA PHE A 122 -2.46 8.87 -2.23
C PHE A 122 -3.93 8.54 -1.97
N GLY A 123 -4.55 9.28 -1.07
CA GLY A 123 -5.98 9.09 -0.77
C GLY A 123 -6.45 9.80 0.49
N PRO A 124 -7.67 9.45 0.97
CA PRO A 124 -8.55 8.41 0.46
C PRO A 124 -9.25 8.81 -0.86
N CYS A 125 -9.25 7.93 -1.87
CA CYS A 125 -9.92 8.20 -3.14
C CYS A 125 -11.45 8.06 -3.04
N HIS A 126 -11.93 7.17 -2.17
CA HIS A 126 -13.36 6.98 -1.85
C HIS A 126 -13.54 6.93 -0.33
N PRO A 127 -14.79 7.14 0.17
CA PRO A 127 -15.09 6.96 1.58
C PRO A 127 -14.64 5.58 2.08
N THR A 128 -14.10 5.51 3.29
CA THR A 128 -13.60 4.26 3.85
C THR A 128 -13.71 4.21 5.38
N ALA A 129 -14.27 3.13 5.89
CA ALA A 129 -14.37 2.89 7.32
C ALA A 129 -13.01 2.60 7.99
N THR A 130 -12.02 2.11 7.22
CA THR A 130 -10.73 1.65 7.76
C THR A 130 -9.97 2.74 8.53
N LYS A 131 -10.12 4.01 8.15
CA LYS A 131 -9.56 5.18 8.87
C LYS A 131 -10.63 6.23 9.20
N GLY A 132 -11.92 5.91 9.10
CA GLY A 132 -13.01 6.81 9.42
C GLY A 132 -13.17 8.01 8.48
N TYR A 133 -12.75 7.89 7.23
CA TYR A 133 -12.92 8.95 6.25
C TYR A 133 -14.34 8.89 5.64
N GLU A 134 -15.15 9.91 5.92
CA GLU A 134 -16.51 10.05 5.39
C GLU A 134 -16.54 10.50 3.93
N HIS A 135 -15.49 11.18 3.47
CA HIS A 135 -15.38 11.72 2.12
C HIS A 135 -14.11 11.24 1.42
N GLY A 136 -14.22 11.00 0.11
CA GLY A 136 -13.09 10.74 -0.77
C GLY A 136 -12.55 12.03 -1.41
N LYS A 137 -11.42 11.93 -2.09
CA LYS A 137 -10.87 12.99 -2.93
C LYS A 137 -11.75 13.22 -4.16
N SER A 138 -11.82 14.44 -4.63
CA SER A 138 -12.51 14.75 -5.90
C SER A 138 -11.73 14.14 -7.09
N PRO A 139 -12.41 13.87 -8.23
CA PRO A 139 -11.72 13.43 -9.44
C PRO A 139 -10.59 14.37 -9.86
N ALA A 140 -10.78 15.68 -9.74
CA ALA A 140 -9.77 16.69 -10.05
C ALA A 140 -8.55 16.61 -9.14
N ASP A 141 -8.73 16.33 -7.84
CA ASP A 141 -7.61 16.15 -6.90
C ASP A 141 -6.82 14.89 -7.22
N ILE A 142 -7.51 13.82 -7.63
CA ILE A 142 -6.85 12.55 -7.99
C ILE A 142 -6.03 12.72 -9.28
N GLU A 143 -6.61 13.36 -10.30
CA GLU A 143 -5.92 13.65 -11.57
C GLU A 143 -4.69 14.54 -11.36
N ALA A 144 -4.84 15.61 -10.56
CA ALA A 144 -3.74 16.49 -10.19
C ALA A 144 -2.62 15.75 -9.44
N ALA A 145 -2.98 14.83 -8.53
CA ALA A 145 -2.01 14.02 -7.81
C ALA A 145 -1.25 13.05 -8.73
N VAL A 146 -1.95 12.39 -9.67
CA VAL A 146 -1.33 11.53 -10.69
C VAL A 146 -0.34 12.33 -11.54
N ALA A 147 -0.74 13.51 -12.02
CA ALA A 147 0.13 14.39 -12.81
C ALA A 147 1.37 14.83 -12.00
N THR A 148 1.18 15.25 -10.74
CA THR A 148 2.28 15.66 -9.86
C THR A 148 3.25 14.51 -9.60
N ALA A 149 2.73 13.32 -9.29
CA ALA A 149 3.55 12.12 -9.08
C ALA A 149 4.37 11.76 -10.34
N ALA A 150 3.77 11.87 -11.52
CA ALA A 150 4.44 11.63 -12.80
C ALA A 150 5.58 12.63 -13.04
N GLN A 151 5.40 13.92 -12.74
CA GLN A 151 6.44 14.95 -12.84
C GLN A 151 7.66 14.61 -11.98
N HIS A 152 7.42 14.03 -10.80
CA HIS A 152 8.48 13.60 -9.87
C HIS A 152 8.95 12.15 -10.11
N ARG A 153 8.40 11.45 -11.09
CA ARG A 153 8.70 10.03 -11.40
C ARG A 153 8.44 9.09 -10.21
N LEU A 154 7.49 9.44 -9.35
CA LEU A 154 7.08 8.61 -8.22
C LEU A 154 5.91 7.70 -8.61
N PRO A 155 6.02 6.37 -8.44
CA PRO A 155 4.88 5.48 -8.47
C PRO A 155 3.84 5.91 -7.43
N LEU A 156 2.58 6.14 -7.87
CA LEU A 156 1.47 6.50 -7.02
C LEU A 156 0.54 5.30 -6.85
N PHE A 157 0.32 4.88 -5.60
CA PHE A 157 -0.73 3.92 -5.25
C PHE A 157 -1.95 4.67 -4.74
N ALA A 158 -3.04 4.66 -5.49
CA ALA A 158 -4.33 5.17 -5.03
C ALA A 158 -4.87 4.25 -3.92
N ILE A 159 -5.38 4.85 -2.84
CA ILE A 159 -5.88 4.11 -1.67
C ILE A 159 -7.20 4.71 -1.18
N GLY A 160 -8.00 3.88 -0.48
CA GLY A 160 -9.24 4.27 0.18
C GLY A 160 -10.47 3.86 -0.59
N GLY A 161 -11.25 2.91 -0.04
CA GLY A 161 -12.54 2.45 -0.52
C GLY A 161 -12.56 1.84 -1.92
N ILE A 162 -11.41 1.42 -2.46
CA ILE A 162 -11.30 0.90 -3.82
C ILE A 162 -11.84 -0.53 -3.90
N ASN A 163 -12.67 -0.77 -4.93
CA ASN A 163 -13.27 -2.04 -5.28
C ASN A 163 -13.45 -2.14 -6.81
N PRO A 164 -13.88 -3.28 -7.36
CA PRO A 164 -14.06 -3.44 -8.82
C PRO A 164 -15.06 -2.47 -9.45
N ASP A 165 -16.08 -1.99 -8.71
CA ASP A 165 -17.12 -1.12 -9.24
C ASP A 165 -16.61 0.30 -9.48
N ASN A 166 -15.70 0.80 -8.62
CA ASN A 166 -15.18 2.16 -8.69
C ASN A 166 -13.76 2.27 -9.31
N LEU A 167 -13.02 1.16 -9.42
CA LEU A 167 -11.69 1.16 -10.02
C LEU A 167 -11.68 1.62 -11.50
N PRO A 168 -12.66 1.30 -12.36
CA PRO A 168 -12.68 1.82 -13.73
C PRO A 168 -12.63 3.34 -13.81
N SER A 169 -13.34 4.05 -12.93
CA SER A 169 -13.31 5.52 -12.90
C SER A 169 -11.93 6.05 -12.51
N LEU A 170 -11.25 5.42 -11.55
CA LEU A 170 -9.87 5.79 -11.19
C LEU A 170 -8.88 5.54 -12.34
N ARG A 171 -9.09 4.48 -13.12
CA ARG A 171 -8.27 4.19 -14.31
C ARG A 171 -8.37 5.30 -15.36
N LEU A 172 -9.57 5.87 -15.56
CA LEU A 172 -9.77 7.01 -16.47
C LEU A 172 -9.02 8.27 -16.00
N LEU A 173 -8.78 8.44 -14.70
CA LEU A 173 -7.98 9.52 -14.12
C LEU A 173 -6.46 9.24 -14.13
N GLY A 174 -6.01 8.15 -14.79
CA GLY A 174 -4.60 7.81 -14.93
C GLY A 174 -4.02 6.99 -13.76
N VAL A 175 -4.84 6.53 -12.81
CA VAL A 175 -4.37 5.64 -11.73
C VAL A 175 -4.01 4.28 -12.33
N ASP A 176 -2.76 3.83 -12.18
CA ASP A 176 -2.26 2.55 -12.69
C ASP A 176 -1.85 1.56 -11.59
N ARG A 177 -1.86 2.00 -10.32
CA ARG A 177 -1.53 1.21 -9.13
C ARG A 177 -2.51 1.51 -8.02
N ILE A 178 -2.91 0.49 -7.27
CA ILE A 178 -3.84 0.63 -6.15
C ILE A 178 -3.32 -0.06 -4.89
N ALA A 179 -3.70 0.48 -3.74
CA ALA A 179 -3.53 -0.15 -2.43
C ALA A 179 -4.89 -0.44 -1.82
N VAL A 180 -5.10 -1.68 -1.40
CA VAL A 180 -6.37 -2.18 -0.87
C VAL A 180 -6.18 -2.91 0.45
N SER A 181 -7.23 -2.94 1.26
CA SER A 181 -7.26 -3.68 2.53
C SER A 181 -8.57 -4.45 2.65
N SER A 182 -9.61 -3.84 3.22
CA SER A 182 -10.87 -4.48 3.59
C SER A 182 -11.54 -5.23 2.44
N HIS A 183 -11.52 -4.70 1.21
CA HIS A 183 -12.14 -5.37 0.05
C HIS A 183 -11.61 -6.80 -0.15
N VAL A 184 -10.32 -7.02 0.10
CA VAL A 184 -9.70 -8.36 -0.01
C VAL A 184 -9.75 -9.10 1.32
N LEU A 185 -9.40 -8.43 2.44
CA LEU A 185 -9.28 -9.09 3.74
C LEU A 185 -10.61 -9.58 4.31
N SER A 186 -11.72 -8.86 4.02
CA SER A 186 -13.06 -9.21 4.50
C SER A 186 -13.85 -10.08 3.51
N ALA A 187 -13.27 -10.39 2.34
CA ALA A 187 -13.94 -11.18 1.31
C ALA A 187 -14.17 -12.64 1.74
N GLU A 188 -15.22 -13.25 1.24
CA GLU A 188 -15.43 -14.70 1.36
C GLU A 188 -14.39 -15.50 0.57
N ASP A 189 -14.02 -14.98 -0.60
CA ASP A 189 -12.96 -15.50 -1.44
C ASP A 189 -11.92 -14.40 -1.70
N PRO A 190 -10.85 -14.31 -0.87
CA PRO A 190 -9.80 -13.33 -1.05
C PRO A 190 -9.06 -13.44 -2.40
N LYS A 191 -8.97 -14.65 -2.96
CA LYS A 191 -8.35 -14.88 -4.27
C LYS A 191 -9.19 -14.25 -5.38
N ALA A 192 -10.50 -14.54 -5.40
CA ALA A 192 -11.40 -13.95 -6.39
C ALA A 192 -11.48 -12.42 -6.26
N ALA A 193 -11.52 -11.89 -5.01
CA ALA A 193 -11.52 -10.45 -4.75
C ALA A 193 -10.26 -9.75 -5.28
N ALA A 194 -9.09 -10.34 -5.06
CA ALA A 194 -7.83 -9.81 -5.58
C ALA A 194 -7.76 -9.91 -7.11
N ALA A 195 -8.18 -11.06 -7.69
CA ALA A 195 -8.18 -11.28 -9.13
C ALA A 195 -9.11 -10.31 -9.87
N ALA A 196 -10.28 -10.00 -9.30
CA ALA A 196 -11.22 -9.03 -9.85
C ALA A 196 -10.60 -7.62 -9.96
N LEU A 197 -9.83 -7.18 -8.95
CA LEU A 197 -9.07 -5.92 -9.02
C LEU A 197 -7.92 -5.99 -10.01
N ARG A 198 -7.19 -7.11 -10.02
CA ARG A 198 -6.04 -7.31 -10.91
C ARG A 198 -6.40 -7.21 -12.38
N ALA A 199 -7.60 -7.64 -12.76
CA ALA A 199 -8.08 -7.60 -14.14
C ALA A 199 -8.17 -6.17 -14.72
N PHE A 200 -8.23 -5.13 -13.87
CA PHE A 200 -8.24 -3.73 -14.29
C PHE A 200 -6.84 -3.08 -14.33
N LEU A 201 -5.82 -3.77 -13.84
CA LEU A 201 -4.46 -3.27 -13.71
C LEU A 201 -3.55 -3.91 -14.77
#